data_6e1f39f160ea63f7c35e3e661f339f6b
#
_entry.id   6e1f39f160ea63f7c35e3e661f339f6b
#
_cell.length_a   1.000
_cell.length_b   1.000
_cell.length_c   1.000
_cell.angle_alpha   90.00
_cell.angle_beta   90.00
_cell.angle_gamma   90.00
#
_symmetry.space_group_name_H-M   'P 1'
#
loop_
_entity.id
_entity.type
_entity.pdbx_description
1 polymer ?
#
loop_
_entity_poly.entity_id
_entity_poly.type
_entity_poly.pdbx_seq_one_letter_code
_entity_poly.pdbx_strand_id
1 'polypeptide(L)'
;MLAIIPARGGSKGLPGKNVKILGNKPLIFWTIEAAVKAKNVSKVILSTDDEKIADVCSRANIEIPFMRPKSLAKDNSSAIDVYIYTMNKLKEENIYNQDEYVVLLPTVPFVSSEDIDNAIDLFYDREADSVLSTTKLDFPKEWIFDVDFDSKLITKVVNDISHKNRQDYKYSFIPNGGI
;
A
#
# COMPACT_ATOMS: atom_id res chain seq x y z
N MET A 1 1.87 6.40 15.39
CA MET A 1 2.63 6.15 14.14
C MET A 1 2.21 7.13 13.05
N LEU A 2 3.06 7.45 12.08
CA LEU A 2 2.71 8.24 10.88
C LEU A 2 2.02 7.35 9.84
N ALA A 3 0.94 7.82 9.23
CA ALA A 3 0.36 7.18 8.04
C ALA A 3 0.74 7.95 6.76
N ILE A 4 1.32 7.26 5.78
CA ILE A 4 1.63 7.78 4.46
C ILE A 4 0.63 7.24 3.45
N ILE A 5 -0.08 8.12 2.74
CA ILE A 5 -1.00 7.76 1.66
C ILE A 5 -0.37 8.20 0.34
N PRO A 6 0.25 7.28 -0.43
CA PRO A 6 0.85 7.60 -1.72
C PRO A 6 -0.22 7.63 -2.81
N ALA A 7 -0.34 8.76 -3.52
CA ALA A 7 -1.33 8.94 -4.58
C ALA A 7 -0.73 9.69 -5.77
N ARG A 8 -0.29 8.98 -6.80
CA ARG A 8 0.22 9.61 -8.03
C ARG A 8 -0.89 9.99 -8.99
N GLY A 9 -0.67 11.03 -9.80
CA GLY A 9 -1.60 11.48 -10.84
C GLY A 9 -1.68 10.55 -12.05
N GLY A 10 -0.52 9.95 -12.44
CA GLY A 10 -0.36 9.15 -13.66
C GLY A 10 -0.87 7.72 -13.60
N SER A 11 -2.13 7.48 -13.27
CA SER A 11 -2.72 6.13 -13.27
C SER A 11 -3.07 5.68 -14.69
N LYS A 12 -2.34 4.72 -15.28
CA LYS A 12 -2.57 4.22 -16.64
C LYS A 12 -3.85 3.39 -16.80
N GLY A 13 -4.10 2.44 -15.89
CA GLY A 13 -5.26 1.54 -15.98
C GLY A 13 -6.59 2.25 -15.78
N LEU A 14 -6.62 3.29 -14.95
CA LEU A 14 -7.80 4.12 -14.71
C LEU A 14 -7.35 5.57 -14.45
N PRO A 15 -7.38 6.44 -15.48
CA PRO A 15 -6.96 7.83 -15.34
C PRO A 15 -7.72 8.57 -14.23
N GLY A 16 -6.99 9.29 -13.37
CA GLY A 16 -7.57 10.00 -12.24
C GLY A 16 -8.18 9.10 -11.15
N LYS A 17 -7.78 7.84 -11.08
CA LYS A 17 -8.34 6.82 -10.17
C LYS A 17 -8.56 7.32 -8.75
N ASN A 18 -7.56 7.98 -8.16
CA ASN A 18 -7.60 8.38 -6.75
C ASN A 18 -8.73 9.38 -6.43
N VAL A 19 -9.12 10.21 -7.40
CA VAL A 19 -10.18 11.21 -7.24
C VAL A 19 -11.51 10.80 -7.89
N LYS A 20 -11.60 9.61 -8.50
CA LYS A 20 -12.87 9.08 -8.99
C LYS A 20 -13.79 8.73 -7.85
N ILE A 21 -15.08 8.97 -8.07
CA ILE A 21 -16.12 8.67 -7.09
C ILE A 21 -16.32 7.15 -6.98
N LEU A 22 -16.20 6.65 -5.76
CA LEU A 22 -16.58 5.30 -5.37
C LEU A 22 -17.69 5.43 -4.30
N GLY A 23 -18.89 5.01 -4.66
CA GLY A 23 -20.06 5.28 -3.82
C GLY A 23 -20.40 6.76 -3.81
N ASN A 24 -20.20 7.44 -2.70
CA ASN A 24 -20.58 8.84 -2.49
C ASN A 24 -19.38 9.81 -2.33
N LYS A 25 -18.14 9.33 -2.47
CA LYS A 25 -16.93 10.16 -2.27
C LYS A 25 -15.76 9.68 -3.13
N PRO A 26 -14.71 10.50 -3.34
CA PRO A 26 -13.49 10.09 -4.03
C PRO A 26 -12.87 8.83 -3.41
N LEU A 27 -12.29 7.95 -4.25
CA LEU A 27 -11.67 6.70 -3.83
C LEU A 27 -10.69 6.90 -2.66
N ILE A 28 -9.82 7.89 -2.77
CA ILE A 28 -8.80 8.18 -1.75
C ILE A 28 -9.38 8.53 -0.37
N PHE A 29 -10.59 9.09 -0.31
CA PHE A 29 -11.21 9.47 0.97
C PHE A 29 -11.57 8.29 1.85
N TRP A 30 -11.82 7.12 1.27
CA TRP A 30 -12.05 5.90 2.05
C TRP A 30 -10.84 5.57 2.92
N THR A 31 -9.65 5.61 2.32
CA THR A 31 -8.38 5.36 3.03
C THR A 31 -8.04 6.48 4.01
N ILE A 32 -8.24 7.74 3.61
CA ILE A 32 -7.99 8.90 4.48
C ILE A 32 -8.84 8.81 5.76
N GLU A 33 -10.14 8.57 5.61
CA GLU A 33 -11.06 8.48 6.76
C GLU A 33 -10.72 7.31 7.70
N ALA A 34 -10.30 6.17 7.14
CA ALA A 34 -9.83 5.05 7.94
C ALA A 34 -8.57 5.42 8.74
N ALA A 35 -7.59 6.06 8.08
CA ALA A 35 -6.36 6.51 8.73
C ALA A 35 -6.60 7.55 9.84
N VAL A 36 -7.46 8.54 9.56
CA VAL A 36 -7.79 9.60 10.53
C VAL A 36 -8.55 9.06 11.74
N LYS A 37 -9.34 7.99 11.57
CA LYS A 37 -10.10 7.34 12.66
C LYS A 37 -9.27 6.36 13.47
N ALA A 38 -8.14 5.89 12.95
CA ALA A 38 -7.27 4.96 13.65
C ALA A 38 -6.62 5.63 14.87
N LYS A 39 -6.66 4.97 16.02
CA LYS A 39 -6.21 5.49 17.32
C LYS A 39 -4.69 5.57 17.42
N ASN A 40 -4.01 4.63 16.76
CA ASN A 40 -2.56 4.49 16.78
C ASN A 40 -1.88 5.35 15.70
N VAL A 41 -2.66 6.03 14.84
CA VAL A 41 -2.16 6.99 13.86
C VAL A 41 -2.16 8.38 14.46
N SER A 42 -0.97 8.99 14.58
CA SER A 42 -0.80 10.33 15.13
C SER A 42 -0.89 11.43 14.07
N LYS A 43 -0.58 11.09 12.81
CA LYS A 43 -0.50 12.04 11.70
C LYS A 43 -0.76 11.32 10.39
N VAL A 44 -1.48 11.95 9.47
CA VAL A 44 -1.75 11.42 8.12
C VAL A 44 -1.16 12.38 7.09
N ILE A 45 -0.28 11.85 6.24
CA ILE A 45 0.40 12.58 5.16
C ILE A 45 -0.02 12.04 3.81
N LEU A 46 -0.42 12.94 2.91
CA LEU A 46 -0.58 12.65 1.50
C LEU A 46 0.75 12.89 0.76
N SER A 47 1.27 11.84 0.10
CA SER A 47 2.42 11.96 -0.81
C SER A 47 1.94 11.92 -2.26
N THR A 48 1.82 13.09 -2.91
CA THR A 48 1.33 13.23 -4.29
C THR A 48 2.20 14.16 -5.13
N ASP A 49 2.22 13.92 -6.45
CA ASP A 49 2.83 14.75 -7.50
C ASP A 49 1.78 15.54 -8.30
N ASP A 50 0.50 15.35 -7.97
CA ASP A 50 -0.64 15.87 -8.75
C ASP A 50 -1.41 16.91 -7.94
N GLU A 51 -1.46 18.15 -8.47
CA GLU A 51 -2.15 19.28 -7.83
C GLU A 51 -3.66 19.03 -7.68
N LYS A 52 -4.30 18.30 -8.63
CA LYS A 52 -5.73 18.01 -8.53
C LYS A 52 -6.02 17.06 -7.37
N ILE A 53 -5.15 16.09 -7.15
CA ILE A 53 -5.27 15.20 -5.99
C ILE A 53 -5.06 15.99 -4.71
N ALA A 54 -4.05 16.88 -4.67
CA ALA A 54 -3.79 17.76 -3.53
C ALA A 54 -4.99 18.67 -3.23
N ASP A 55 -5.55 19.33 -4.25
CA ASP A 55 -6.72 20.20 -4.11
C ASP A 55 -7.96 19.47 -3.59
N VAL A 56 -8.24 18.27 -4.13
CA VAL A 56 -9.37 17.46 -3.67
C VAL A 56 -9.16 17.06 -2.20
N CYS A 57 -7.94 16.69 -1.82
CA CYS A 57 -7.62 16.21 -0.48
C CYS A 57 -7.40 17.34 0.54
N SER A 58 -7.20 18.59 0.12
CA SER A 58 -7.04 19.74 1.02
C SER A 58 -8.23 19.99 1.97
N ARG A 59 -9.39 19.40 1.63
CA ARG A 59 -10.63 19.46 2.44
C ARG A 59 -10.72 18.33 3.47
N ALA A 60 -9.80 17.39 3.45
CA ALA A 60 -9.73 16.30 4.41
C ALA A 60 -8.77 16.67 5.56
N ASN A 61 -8.91 16.01 6.70
CA ASN A 61 -8.03 16.24 7.85
C ASN A 61 -6.69 15.48 7.66
N ILE A 62 -5.90 15.92 6.66
CA ILE A 62 -4.58 15.35 6.32
C ILE A 62 -3.62 16.47 5.98
N GLU A 63 -2.32 16.19 6.08
CA GLU A 63 -1.27 17.14 5.72
C GLU A 63 -0.68 16.81 4.34
N ILE A 64 -0.40 17.87 3.57
CA ILE A 64 0.30 17.81 2.28
C ILE A 64 1.46 18.79 2.37
N PRO A 65 2.52 18.43 3.11
CA PRO A 65 3.58 19.39 3.44
C PRO A 65 4.42 19.79 2.22
N PHE A 66 4.51 18.93 1.23
CA PHE A 66 5.23 19.18 -0.02
C PHE A 66 4.66 18.35 -1.17
N MET A 67 4.87 18.83 -2.38
CA MET A 67 4.59 18.06 -3.59
C MET A 67 5.74 17.10 -3.90
N ARG A 68 5.41 15.85 -4.21
CA ARG A 68 6.38 14.84 -4.59
C ARG A 68 7.00 15.17 -5.96
N PRO A 69 8.34 15.05 -6.16
CA PRO A 69 8.96 15.23 -7.45
C PRO A 69 8.40 14.29 -8.52
N LYS A 70 8.17 14.80 -9.72
CA LYS A 70 7.67 14.02 -10.87
C LYS A 70 8.58 12.84 -11.23
N SER A 71 9.87 12.91 -10.91
CA SER A 71 10.81 11.80 -11.08
C SER A 71 10.40 10.54 -10.29
N LEU A 72 9.74 10.71 -9.15
CA LEU A 72 9.22 9.64 -8.28
C LEU A 72 7.76 9.26 -8.59
N ALA A 73 7.18 9.78 -9.67
CA ALA A 73 5.81 9.48 -10.08
C ALA A 73 5.73 8.68 -11.40
N LYS A 74 6.87 8.26 -11.94
CA LYS A 74 6.96 7.46 -13.16
C LYS A 74 6.50 6.02 -12.90
N ASP A 75 6.16 5.29 -13.98
CA ASP A 75 5.72 3.89 -13.87
C ASP A 75 6.80 2.94 -13.35
N ASN A 76 8.06 3.26 -13.62
CA ASN A 76 9.22 2.51 -13.14
C ASN A 76 9.80 3.02 -11.82
N SER A 77 9.15 4.00 -11.18
CA SER A 77 9.57 4.47 -9.86
C SER A 77 9.23 3.41 -8.81
N SER A 78 10.21 3.04 -8.00
CA SER A 78 10.00 2.15 -6.88
C SER A 78 9.09 2.80 -5.83
N ALA A 79 8.14 2.03 -5.30
CA ALA A 79 7.32 2.49 -4.17
C ALA A 79 8.19 2.79 -2.94
N ILE A 80 9.24 2.00 -2.73
CA ILE A 80 10.18 2.18 -1.61
C ILE A 80 10.89 3.53 -1.73
N ASP A 81 11.33 3.93 -2.92
CA ASP A 81 11.99 5.24 -3.11
C ASP A 81 11.06 6.40 -2.77
N VAL A 82 9.75 6.24 -3.04
CA VAL A 82 8.73 7.22 -2.66
C VAL A 82 8.63 7.35 -1.14
N TYR A 83 8.65 6.22 -0.41
CA TYR A 83 8.54 6.23 1.04
C TYR A 83 9.79 6.80 1.69
N ILE A 84 10.97 6.38 1.24
CA ILE A 84 12.26 6.91 1.70
C ILE A 84 12.33 8.42 1.47
N TYR A 85 12.00 8.89 0.28
CA TYR A 85 11.96 10.32 -0.03
C TYR A 85 11.01 11.06 0.91
N THR A 86 9.80 10.54 1.10
CA THR A 86 8.80 11.18 1.95
C THR A 86 9.29 11.29 3.39
N MET A 87 9.83 10.21 3.96
CA MET A 87 10.36 10.19 5.32
C MET A 87 11.55 11.14 5.51
N ASN A 88 12.51 11.12 4.57
CA ASN A 88 13.66 12.02 4.63
C ASN A 88 13.22 13.48 4.58
N LYS A 89 12.27 13.81 3.69
CA LYS A 89 11.76 15.16 3.54
C LYS A 89 11.02 15.64 4.79
N LEU A 90 10.23 14.77 5.43
CA LEU A 90 9.54 15.08 6.69
C LEU A 90 10.52 15.34 7.83
N LYS A 91 11.65 14.61 7.88
CA LYS A 91 12.72 14.84 8.86
C LYS A 91 13.46 16.14 8.59
N GLU A 92 13.85 16.42 7.35
CA GLU A 92 14.52 17.66 6.95
C GLU A 92 13.71 18.89 7.33
N GLU A 93 12.38 18.82 7.18
CA GLU A 93 11.46 19.92 7.50
C GLU A 93 11.00 19.93 8.98
N ASN A 94 11.51 19.00 9.82
CA ASN A 94 11.13 18.82 11.24
C ASN A 94 9.61 18.59 11.45
N ILE A 95 8.93 17.96 10.49
CA ILE A 95 7.50 17.64 10.56
C ILE A 95 7.27 16.32 11.29
N TYR A 96 8.15 15.33 11.05
CA TYR A 96 8.13 14.02 11.70
C TYR A 96 9.53 13.43 11.80
N ASN A 97 9.97 13.08 13.01
CA ASN A 97 11.37 12.70 13.30
C ASN A 97 11.54 11.23 13.71
N GLN A 98 10.46 10.44 13.75
CA GLN A 98 10.52 9.00 14.02
C GLN A 98 10.80 8.24 12.71
N ASP A 99 11.14 6.96 12.82
CA ASP A 99 11.44 6.10 11.66
C ASP A 99 10.25 5.24 11.24
N GLU A 100 9.32 4.98 12.18
CA GLU A 100 8.18 4.10 11.95
C GLU A 100 7.05 4.83 11.20
N TYR A 101 6.50 4.15 10.22
CA TYR A 101 5.36 4.63 9.47
C TYR A 101 4.52 3.46 8.94
N VAL A 102 3.25 3.71 8.68
CA VAL A 102 2.36 2.80 7.96
C VAL A 102 2.03 3.37 6.58
N VAL A 103 2.03 2.52 5.57
CA VAL A 103 1.64 2.89 4.20
C VAL A 103 0.24 2.37 3.93
N LEU A 104 -0.65 3.25 3.49
CA LEU A 104 -2.04 2.92 3.20
C LEU A 104 -2.36 3.26 1.74
N LEU A 105 -2.63 2.25 0.92
CA LEU A 105 -2.88 2.45 -0.50
C LEU A 105 -4.34 2.86 -0.77
N PRO A 106 -4.59 3.94 -1.54
CA PRO A 106 -5.96 4.35 -1.92
C PRO A 106 -6.73 3.28 -2.69
N THR A 107 -6.03 2.29 -3.25
CA THR A 107 -6.62 1.19 -4.02
C THR A 107 -7.25 0.08 -3.20
N VAL A 108 -7.15 0.17 -1.88
CA VAL A 108 -7.76 -0.78 -0.94
C VAL A 108 -8.75 -0.03 -0.03
N PRO A 109 -9.90 0.39 -0.58
CA PRO A 109 -10.85 1.28 0.11
C PRO A 109 -11.61 0.63 1.26
N PHE A 110 -11.47 -0.68 1.47
CA PHE A 110 -12.16 -1.42 2.52
C PHE A 110 -11.31 -1.68 3.77
N VAL A 111 -10.08 -1.13 3.82
CA VAL A 111 -9.29 -1.13 5.05
C VAL A 111 -10.00 -0.27 6.10
N SER A 112 -10.24 -0.83 7.26
CA SER A 112 -10.85 -0.12 8.38
C SER A 112 -9.81 0.52 9.29
N SER A 113 -10.24 1.45 10.15
CA SER A 113 -9.37 1.99 11.21
C SER A 113 -8.92 0.92 12.20
N GLU A 114 -9.75 -0.09 12.45
CA GLU A 114 -9.42 -1.22 13.32
C GLU A 114 -8.32 -2.11 12.71
N ASP A 115 -8.36 -2.36 11.40
CA ASP A 115 -7.28 -3.10 10.71
C ASP A 115 -5.94 -2.36 10.84
N ILE A 116 -5.95 -1.03 10.71
CA ILE A 116 -4.76 -0.19 10.86
C ILE A 116 -4.24 -0.26 12.29
N ASP A 117 -5.11 -0.10 13.29
CA ASP A 117 -4.73 -0.17 14.70
C ASP A 117 -4.15 -1.55 15.05
N ASN A 118 -4.82 -2.63 14.64
CA ASN A 118 -4.35 -3.99 14.88
C ASN A 118 -2.97 -4.28 14.23
N ALA A 119 -2.71 -3.74 13.05
CA ALA A 119 -1.42 -3.90 12.39
C ALA A 119 -0.30 -3.14 13.13
N ILE A 120 -0.60 -1.93 13.63
CA ILE A 120 0.33 -1.13 14.42
C ILE A 120 0.59 -1.77 15.78
N ASP A 121 -0.46 -2.27 16.46
CA ASP A 121 -0.31 -2.99 17.72
C ASP A 121 0.54 -4.25 17.53
N LEU A 122 0.28 -5.03 16.47
CA LEU A 122 1.09 -6.21 16.15
C LEU A 122 2.55 -5.87 15.89
N PHE A 123 2.84 -4.73 15.22
CA PHE A 123 4.19 -4.26 14.96
C PHE A 123 4.96 -4.03 16.27
N TYR A 124 4.36 -3.34 17.22
CA TYR A 124 4.99 -3.06 18.51
C TYR A 124 5.02 -4.29 19.43
N ASP A 125 3.94 -5.05 19.52
CA ASP A 125 3.84 -6.24 20.38
C ASP A 125 4.84 -7.34 20.02
N ARG A 126 5.20 -7.42 18.74
CA ARG A 126 6.15 -8.42 18.23
C ARG A 126 7.56 -7.87 18.02
N GLU A 127 7.79 -6.59 18.30
CA GLU A 127 9.04 -5.91 17.99
C GLU A 127 9.46 -6.21 16.53
N ALA A 128 8.49 -6.14 15.61
CA ALA A 128 8.68 -6.60 14.23
C ALA A 128 9.40 -5.54 13.39
N ASP A 129 10.24 -5.96 12.45
CA ASP A 129 10.83 -5.06 11.46
C ASP A 129 9.79 -4.54 10.47
N SER A 130 8.74 -5.34 10.19
CA SER A 130 7.62 -4.96 9.34
C SER A 130 6.39 -5.82 9.58
N VAL A 131 5.22 -5.26 9.31
CA VAL A 131 3.92 -5.96 9.29
C VAL A 131 3.30 -5.74 7.91
N LEU A 132 2.70 -6.80 7.36
CA LEU A 132 2.14 -6.77 6.02
C LEU A 132 0.77 -7.45 6.02
N SER A 133 -0.23 -6.78 5.46
CA SER A 133 -1.53 -7.40 5.25
C SER A 133 -1.51 -8.37 4.07
N THR A 134 -2.14 -9.51 4.23
CA THR A 134 -2.09 -10.59 3.24
C THR A 134 -3.46 -11.18 2.96
N THR A 135 -3.58 -11.80 1.79
CA THR A 135 -4.74 -12.62 1.41
C THR A 135 -4.28 -14.05 1.18
N LYS A 136 -5.06 -14.99 1.70
CA LYS A 136 -4.83 -16.42 1.49
C LYS A 136 -5.05 -16.77 0.03
N LEU A 137 -4.16 -17.57 -0.54
CA LEU A 137 -4.37 -18.15 -1.86
C LEU A 137 -5.40 -19.29 -1.80
N ASP A 138 -6.28 -19.34 -2.77
CA ASP A 138 -7.30 -20.40 -2.90
C ASP A 138 -6.74 -21.71 -3.47
N PHE A 139 -5.48 -21.69 -3.87
CA PHE A 139 -4.75 -22.84 -4.43
C PHE A 139 -3.32 -22.91 -3.86
N PRO A 140 -2.68 -24.08 -3.88
CA PRO A 140 -1.29 -24.24 -3.46
C PRO A 140 -0.33 -23.44 -4.35
N LYS A 141 0.67 -22.79 -3.75
CA LYS A 141 1.71 -22.06 -4.52
C LYS A 141 2.48 -22.96 -5.49
N GLU A 142 2.52 -24.26 -5.22
CA GLU A 142 3.14 -25.29 -6.05
C GLU A 142 2.41 -25.49 -7.39
N TRP A 143 1.20 -24.91 -7.53
CA TRP A 143 0.43 -24.91 -8.79
C TRP A 143 0.66 -23.64 -9.64
N ILE A 144 1.60 -22.80 -9.24
CA ILE A 144 1.98 -21.61 -10.00
C ILE A 144 3.07 -22.00 -11.01
N PHE A 145 2.90 -21.59 -12.25
CA PHE A 145 3.83 -21.82 -13.35
C PHE A 145 4.15 -20.53 -14.05
N ASP A 146 5.41 -20.39 -14.48
CA ASP A 146 5.78 -19.43 -15.51
C ASP A 146 5.46 -20.01 -16.88
N VAL A 147 4.97 -19.15 -17.78
CA VAL A 147 4.61 -19.52 -19.15
C VAL A 147 5.49 -18.73 -20.12
N ASP A 148 6.26 -19.44 -20.90
CA ASP A 148 6.90 -18.86 -22.10
C ASP A 148 5.90 -18.89 -23.26
N PHE A 149 5.40 -17.71 -23.66
CA PHE A 149 4.38 -17.61 -24.69
C PHE A 149 4.90 -17.90 -26.09
N ASP A 150 6.19 -17.79 -26.35
CA ASP A 150 6.80 -18.07 -27.66
C ASP A 150 7.00 -19.58 -27.84
N SER A 151 7.63 -20.23 -26.90
CA SER A 151 7.89 -21.69 -26.92
C SER A 151 6.69 -22.52 -26.47
N LYS A 152 5.70 -21.90 -25.82
CA LYS A 152 4.53 -22.54 -25.16
C LYS A 152 4.93 -23.55 -24.06
N LEU A 153 6.11 -23.38 -23.51
CA LEU A 153 6.58 -24.19 -22.38
C LEU A 153 6.16 -23.59 -21.05
N ILE A 154 5.93 -24.45 -20.07
CA ILE A 154 5.64 -24.04 -18.69
C ILE A 154 6.75 -24.53 -17.77
N THR A 155 7.12 -23.69 -16.79
CA THR A 155 8.10 -24.00 -15.77
C THR A 155 7.50 -23.76 -14.39
N LYS A 156 7.70 -24.69 -13.46
CA LYS A 156 7.25 -24.50 -12.07
C LYS A 156 7.99 -23.36 -11.41
N VAL A 157 7.26 -22.43 -10.79
CA VAL A 157 7.85 -21.37 -9.95
C VAL A 157 8.42 -21.94 -8.65
N VAL A 158 7.77 -22.97 -8.09
CA VAL A 158 8.22 -23.64 -6.86
C VAL A 158 8.66 -25.07 -7.19
N ASN A 159 9.93 -25.38 -6.96
CA ASN A 159 10.53 -26.70 -7.23
C ASN A 159 10.25 -27.71 -6.10
N ASP A 160 9.04 -27.80 -5.59
CA ASP A 160 8.63 -28.88 -4.70
C ASP A 160 8.06 -30.03 -5.54
N ILE A 161 8.77 -31.18 -5.56
CA ILE A 161 8.41 -32.36 -6.36
C ILE A 161 7.50 -33.32 -5.55
N SER A 162 7.09 -32.95 -4.34
CA SER A 162 6.25 -33.81 -3.52
C SER A 162 4.87 -33.97 -4.14
N HIS A 163 4.50 -35.20 -4.52
CA HIS A 163 3.12 -35.53 -4.94
C HIS A 163 2.23 -35.58 -3.71
N LYS A 164 1.61 -34.45 -3.38
CA LYS A 164 0.65 -34.32 -2.27
C LYS A 164 -0.76 -34.16 -2.82
N ASN A 165 -1.74 -34.60 -2.05
CA ASN A 165 -3.13 -34.22 -2.30
C ASN A 165 -3.33 -32.75 -1.95
N ARG A 166 -4.38 -32.11 -2.52
CA ARG A 166 -4.67 -30.69 -2.29
C ARG A 166 -4.72 -30.31 -0.81
N GLN A 167 -5.27 -31.18 0.03
CA GLN A 167 -5.41 -30.96 1.47
C GLN A 167 -4.09 -31.05 2.24
N ASP A 168 -3.04 -31.62 1.66
CA ASP A 168 -1.74 -31.81 2.31
C ASP A 168 -0.79 -30.63 2.09
N TYR A 169 -1.15 -29.67 1.21
CA TYR A 169 -0.38 -28.46 1.00
C TYR A 169 -0.66 -27.43 2.11
N LYS A 170 0.41 -26.74 2.53
CA LYS A 170 0.29 -25.60 3.45
C LYS A 170 -0.39 -24.43 2.75
N TYR A 171 -1.17 -23.67 3.52
CA TYR A 171 -1.70 -22.42 3.02
C TYR A 171 -0.58 -21.44 2.66
N SER A 172 -0.75 -20.75 1.56
CA SER A 172 0.12 -19.66 1.11
C SER A 172 -0.65 -18.36 1.08
N PHE A 173 0.06 -17.26 1.28
CA PHE A 173 -0.51 -15.93 1.36
C PHE A 173 0.26 -15.01 0.43
N ILE A 174 -0.44 -14.02 -0.12
CA ILE A 174 0.15 -12.95 -0.94
C ILE A 174 -0.16 -11.60 -0.31
N PRO A 175 0.74 -10.61 -0.42
CA PRO A 175 0.43 -9.24 -0.03
C PRO A 175 -0.80 -8.73 -0.77
N ASN A 176 -1.70 -8.06 -0.06
CA ASN A 176 -2.93 -7.51 -0.66
C ASN A 176 -2.91 -5.98 -0.78
N GLY A 177 -1.86 -5.34 -0.28
CA GLY A 177 -1.66 -3.90 -0.36
C GLY A 177 -2.56 -3.07 0.56
N GLY A 178 -3.19 -3.69 1.55
CA GLY A 178 -4.01 -2.97 2.53
C GLY A 178 -3.16 -2.16 3.51
N ILE A 179 -2.15 -2.80 4.06
CA ILE A 179 -1.22 -2.24 5.05
C ILE A 179 0.15 -2.76 4.73
#